data_0251ae5ff4bcfa4a81a50167380818f7
#
_entry.id   0251ae5ff4bcfa4a81a50167380818f7
#
_cell.length_a   1.000
_cell.length_b   1.000
_cell.length_c   1.000
_cell.angle_alpha   90.00
_cell.angle_beta   90.00
_cell.angle_gamma   90.00
#
_symmetry.space_group_name_H-M   'P 1'
#
loop_
_entity.id
_entity.type
_entity.pdbx_description
1 polymer ?
#
loop_
_entity_poly.entity_id
_entity_poly.type
_entity_poly.pdbx_seq_one_letter_code
_entity_poly.pdbx_strand_id
1 'polypeptide(L)'
;DDQVKVRGFRIELGEVEAALARHPAVAGAAARVVEQDGHRRLIGYAVPRAAGLPDPAELRAFLAAGLPDHLVPALVLPLERLPLGATGKLDRRALPAPERA
;
A
#
# COMPACT_ATOMS: atom_id res chain seq x y z
N ASP A 1 3.17 -0.09 16.16
CA ASP A 1 1.83 -0.57 15.90
C ASP A 1 1.37 -0.16 14.50
N ASP A 2 0.85 -1.11 13.74
CA ASP A 2 0.52 -0.92 12.33
C ASP A 2 -0.93 -0.54 12.09
N GLN A 3 -1.62 -0.12 13.13
CA GLN A 3 -3.02 0.26 13.03
C GLN A 3 -3.17 1.77 12.98
N VAL A 4 -4.02 2.24 12.07
CA VAL A 4 -4.31 3.66 11.92
C VAL A 4 -5.80 3.84 11.69
N LYS A 5 -6.30 5.05 11.94
CA LYS A 5 -7.71 5.35 11.67
C LYS A 5 -7.81 6.23 10.43
N VAL A 6 -8.68 5.82 9.50
CA VAL A 6 -8.98 6.60 8.30
C VAL A 6 -10.48 6.63 8.16
N ARG A 7 -11.07 7.82 8.13
CA ARG A 7 -12.52 8.03 8.00
C ARG A 7 -13.32 7.26 9.05
N GLY A 8 -12.81 7.16 10.26
CA GLY A 8 -13.46 6.44 11.35
C GLY A 8 -13.26 4.93 11.34
N PHE A 9 -12.61 4.38 10.32
CA PHE A 9 -12.30 2.96 10.27
C PHE A 9 -10.91 2.70 10.79
N ARG A 10 -10.78 1.63 11.57
CA ARG A 10 -9.48 1.17 12.04
C ARG A 10 -8.86 0.30 10.97
N ILE A 11 -7.72 0.72 10.46
CA ILE A 11 -7.04 0.03 9.36
C ILE A 11 -5.78 -0.65 9.85
N GLU A 12 -5.65 -1.92 9.55
CA GLU A 12 -4.42 -2.67 9.81
C GLU A 12 -3.61 -2.69 8.52
N LEU A 13 -2.50 -1.96 8.51
CA LEU A 13 -1.66 -1.83 7.33
C LEU A 13 -1.11 -3.18 6.89
N GLY A 14 -0.77 -4.05 7.84
CA GLY A 14 -0.27 -5.39 7.51
C GLY A 14 -1.26 -6.22 6.72
N GLU A 15 -2.56 -6.03 6.94
CA GLU A 15 -3.60 -6.75 6.21
C GLU A 15 -3.65 -6.31 4.76
N VAL A 16 -3.51 -5.00 4.52
CA VAL A 16 -3.45 -4.46 3.17
C VAL A 16 -2.21 -4.96 2.45
N GLU A 17 -1.08 -4.95 3.14
CA GLU A 17 0.19 -5.42 2.60
C GLU A 17 0.13 -6.89 2.22
N ALA A 18 -0.44 -7.72 3.09
CA ALA A 18 -0.55 -9.15 2.83
C ALA A 18 -1.44 -9.44 1.63
N ALA A 19 -2.55 -8.71 1.51
CA ALA A 19 -3.45 -8.89 0.38
C ALA A 19 -2.78 -8.51 -0.95
N LEU A 20 -2.05 -7.38 -0.95
CA LEU A 20 -1.34 -6.92 -2.13
C LEU A 20 -0.24 -7.92 -2.53
N ALA A 21 0.47 -8.48 -1.55
CA ALA A 21 1.53 -9.44 -1.79
C ALA A 21 1.04 -10.76 -2.38
N ARG A 22 -0.26 -11.04 -2.31
CA ARG A 22 -0.83 -12.24 -2.94
C ARG A 22 -0.93 -12.14 -4.45
N HIS A 23 -0.84 -10.93 -4.99
CA HIS A 23 -0.91 -10.77 -6.45
C HIS A 23 0.36 -11.36 -7.08
N PRO A 24 0.22 -12.19 -8.13
CA PRO A 24 1.39 -12.86 -8.72
C PRO A 24 2.44 -11.93 -9.32
N ALA A 25 2.07 -10.70 -9.67
CA ALA A 25 3.03 -9.73 -10.21
C ALA A 25 3.75 -8.93 -9.14
N VAL A 26 3.41 -9.13 -7.86
CA VAL A 26 3.97 -8.35 -6.75
C VAL A 26 5.02 -9.17 -6.00
N ALA A 27 6.26 -8.66 -5.97
CA ALA A 27 7.35 -9.29 -5.24
C ALA A 27 7.41 -8.83 -3.78
N GLY A 28 6.94 -7.61 -3.50
CA GLY A 28 6.89 -7.07 -2.16
C GLY A 28 5.83 -6.00 -2.07
N ALA A 29 5.31 -5.77 -0.88
CA ALA A 29 4.22 -4.83 -0.70
C ALA A 29 4.37 -4.05 0.59
N ALA A 30 3.85 -2.83 0.60
CA ALA A 30 3.81 -1.97 1.77
C ALA A 30 2.56 -1.11 1.71
N ALA A 31 2.16 -0.57 2.85
CA ALA A 31 1.04 0.34 2.92
C ALA A 31 1.34 1.44 3.93
N ARG A 32 0.76 2.60 3.69
CA ARG A 32 0.96 3.76 4.55
C ARG A 32 -0.25 4.66 4.45
N VAL A 33 -0.57 5.37 5.53
CA VAL A 33 -1.55 6.44 5.48
C VAL A 33 -0.80 7.76 5.40
N VAL A 34 -1.18 8.57 4.43
CA VAL A 34 -0.63 9.92 4.25
C VAL A 34 -1.74 10.94 4.45
N GLU A 35 -1.34 12.13 4.87
CA GLU A 35 -2.28 13.22 5.03
C GLU A 35 -2.04 14.23 3.92
N GLN A 36 -3.09 14.52 3.15
CA GLN A 36 -3.04 15.47 2.05
C GLN A 36 -4.31 16.33 2.08
N ASP A 37 -4.13 17.63 2.02
CA ASP A 37 -5.25 18.58 1.98
C ASP A 37 -6.24 18.35 3.13
N GLY A 38 -5.72 18.01 4.32
CA GLY A 38 -6.55 17.78 5.50
C GLY A 38 -7.23 16.41 5.54
N HIS A 39 -6.96 15.55 4.59
CA HIS A 39 -7.57 14.23 4.52
C HIS A 39 -6.53 13.14 4.64
N ARG A 40 -6.89 12.06 5.34
CA ARG A 40 -6.05 10.88 5.42
C ARG A 40 -6.39 9.95 4.28
N ARG A 41 -5.35 9.44 3.62
CA ARG A 41 -5.51 8.51 2.50
C ARG A 41 -4.63 7.30 2.69
N LEU A 42 -5.19 6.13 2.41
CA LEU A 42 -4.45 4.87 2.44
C LEU A 42 -3.77 4.68 1.09
N ILE A 43 -2.46 4.49 1.11
CA ILE A 43 -1.66 4.31 -0.10
C ILE A 43 -1.00 2.93 -0.05
N GLY A 44 -1.11 2.18 -1.12
CA GLY A 44 -0.43 0.91 -1.27
C GLY A 44 0.84 1.09 -2.10
N TYR A 45 1.81 0.22 -1.87
CA TYR A 45 3.08 0.22 -2.60
C TYR A 45 3.39 -1.20 -3.01
N ALA A 46 3.85 -1.38 -4.24
CA ALA A 46 4.16 -2.71 -4.73
C ALA A 46 5.50 -2.71 -5.46
N VAL A 47 6.32 -3.69 -5.11
CA VAL A 47 7.56 -3.96 -5.81
C VAL A 47 7.28 -4.99 -6.89
N PRO A 48 7.53 -4.69 -8.17
CA PRO A 48 7.19 -5.62 -9.24
C PRO A 48 8.11 -6.81 -9.30
N ARG A 49 7.57 -7.93 -9.78
CA ARG A 49 8.40 -9.05 -10.21
C ARG A 49 8.97 -8.72 -11.60
N ALA A 50 9.77 -9.62 -12.14
CA ALA A 50 10.50 -9.37 -13.40
C ALA A 50 9.65 -8.87 -14.56
N ALA A 51 8.39 -9.26 -14.61
CA ALA A 51 7.49 -8.84 -15.69
C ALA A 51 6.91 -7.45 -15.53
N GLY A 52 7.13 -6.82 -14.36
CA GLY A 52 6.55 -5.52 -14.04
C GLY A 52 5.16 -5.63 -13.46
N LEU A 53 4.61 -4.48 -13.06
CA LEU A 53 3.30 -4.42 -12.44
C LEU A 53 2.21 -4.22 -13.48
N PRO A 54 1.00 -4.76 -13.22
CA PRO A 54 -0.16 -4.39 -14.02
C PRO A 54 -0.56 -2.95 -13.73
N ASP A 55 -1.54 -2.46 -14.48
CA ASP A 55 -2.12 -1.15 -14.26
C ASP A 55 -2.56 -0.98 -12.79
N PRO A 56 -2.33 0.18 -12.18
CA PRO A 56 -2.81 0.43 -10.80
C PRO A 56 -4.30 0.14 -10.60
N ALA A 57 -5.13 0.40 -11.60
CA ALA A 57 -6.56 0.11 -11.51
C ALA A 57 -6.81 -1.41 -11.39
N GLU A 58 -6.01 -2.21 -12.08
CA GLU A 58 -6.11 -3.67 -12.00
C GLU A 58 -5.71 -4.18 -10.61
N LEU A 59 -4.65 -3.60 -10.04
CA LEU A 59 -4.22 -3.96 -8.68
C LEU A 59 -5.29 -3.60 -7.66
N ARG A 60 -5.90 -2.43 -7.80
CA ARG A 60 -6.98 -2.02 -6.90
C ARG A 60 -8.19 -2.94 -7.04
N ALA A 61 -8.56 -3.33 -8.25
CA ALA A 61 -9.65 -4.26 -8.46
C ALA A 61 -9.36 -5.62 -7.82
N PHE A 62 -8.12 -6.08 -7.93
CA PHE A 62 -7.70 -7.31 -7.27
C PHE A 62 -7.89 -7.21 -5.75
N LEU A 63 -7.49 -6.09 -5.16
CA LEU A 63 -7.64 -5.88 -3.72
C LEU A 63 -9.12 -5.78 -3.34
N ALA A 64 -9.91 -5.07 -4.12
CA ALA A 64 -11.33 -4.88 -3.84
C ALA A 64 -12.10 -6.21 -3.85
N ALA A 65 -11.62 -7.19 -4.61
CA ALA A 65 -12.26 -8.50 -4.64
C ALA A 65 -12.08 -9.28 -3.34
N GLY A 66 -11.06 -8.96 -2.55
CA GLY A 66 -10.75 -9.70 -1.33
C GLY A 66 -10.75 -8.89 -0.04
N LEU A 67 -10.91 -7.57 -0.12
CA LEU A 67 -10.86 -6.70 1.05
C LEU A 67 -12.11 -5.83 1.15
N PRO A 68 -12.50 -5.47 2.39
CA PRO A 68 -13.55 -4.47 2.57
C PRO A 68 -13.11 -3.13 1.94
N ASP A 69 -14.06 -2.32 1.54
CA ASP A 69 -13.80 -1.05 0.87
C ASP A 69 -12.83 -0.15 1.62
N HIS A 70 -12.93 -0.09 2.94
CA HIS A 70 -12.07 0.80 3.72
C HIS A 70 -10.61 0.33 3.78
N LEU A 71 -10.32 -0.89 3.36
CA LEU A 71 -8.96 -1.42 3.28
C LEU A 71 -8.39 -1.37 1.87
N VAL A 72 -9.16 -0.92 0.89
CA VAL A 72 -8.65 -0.77 -0.48
C VAL A 72 -7.95 0.59 -0.60
N PRO A 73 -6.66 0.61 -0.95
CA PRO A 73 -5.94 1.88 -1.03
C PRO A 73 -6.47 2.78 -2.15
N ALA A 74 -6.37 4.08 -1.93
CA ALA A 74 -6.75 5.07 -2.94
C ALA A 74 -5.82 5.02 -4.15
N LEU A 75 -4.55 4.71 -3.91
CA LEU A 75 -3.53 4.59 -4.96
C LEU A 75 -2.64 3.41 -4.65
N VAL A 76 -2.08 2.79 -5.68
CA VAL A 76 -1.01 1.81 -5.54
C VAL A 76 0.17 2.33 -6.36
N LEU A 77 1.28 2.56 -5.70
CA LEU A 77 2.48 3.12 -6.31
C LEU A 77 3.55 2.05 -6.47
N PRO A 78 4.30 2.08 -7.58
CA PRO A 78 5.40 1.13 -7.76
C PRO A 78 6.63 1.57 -6.96
N LEU A 79 7.40 0.59 -6.49
CA LEU A 79 8.68 0.81 -5.84
C LEU A 79 9.71 -0.13 -6.43
N GLU A 80 10.96 0.29 -6.48
CA GLU A 80 12.03 -0.60 -6.90
C GLU A 80 12.33 -1.63 -5.81
N ARG A 81 12.21 -1.22 -4.53
CA ARG A 81 12.43 -2.09 -3.39
C ARG A 81 11.76 -1.49 -2.17
N LEU A 82 11.52 -2.30 -1.17
CA LEU A 82 10.95 -1.83 0.09
C LEU A 82 12.01 -1.16 0.94
N PRO A 83 11.72 0.01 1.54
CA PRO A 83 12.65 0.62 2.49
C PRO A 83 12.64 -0.17 3.79
N LEU A 84 13.81 -0.62 4.21
CA LEU A 84 13.95 -1.38 5.45
C LEU A 84 14.75 -0.58 6.46
N GLY A 85 14.33 -0.65 7.72
CA GLY A 85 15.03 -0.01 8.81
C GLY A 85 16.24 -0.83 9.24
N ALA A 86 16.93 -0.35 10.28
CA ALA A 86 18.16 -0.95 10.78
C ALA A 86 17.97 -2.40 11.25
N THR A 87 16.75 -2.77 11.66
CA THR A 87 16.45 -4.11 12.15
C THR A 87 15.90 -5.04 11.06
N GLY A 88 15.87 -4.57 9.81
CA GLY A 88 15.32 -5.35 8.70
C GLY A 88 13.82 -5.24 8.54
N LYS A 89 13.15 -4.44 9.38
CA LYS A 89 11.71 -4.24 9.28
C LYS A 89 11.38 -3.12 8.30
N LEU A 90 10.21 -3.22 7.70
CA LEU A 90 9.72 -2.17 6.81
C LEU A 90 9.68 -0.82 7.54
N ASP A 91 10.29 0.19 6.92
CA ASP A 91 10.25 1.56 7.41
C ASP A 91 9.21 2.34 6.61
N ARG A 92 8.02 2.45 7.16
CA ARG A 92 6.92 3.12 6.45
C ARG A 92 7.13 4.61 6.27
N ARG A 93 7.93 5.23 7.13
CA ARG A 93 8.21 6.67 7.01
C ARG A 93 9.07 6.98 5.80
N ALA A 94 9.82 6.00 5.33
CA ALA A 94 10.67 6.16 4.16
C ALA A 94 9.92 5.94 2.85
N LEU A 95 8.66 5.50 2.90
CA LEU A 95 7.85 5.33 1.69
C LEU A 95 7.53 6.69 1.09
N PRO A 96 7.64 6.83 -0.23
CA PRO A 96 7.36 8.12 -0.87
C PRO A 96 5.89 8.48 -0.77
N ALA A 97 5.60 9.76 -0.52
CA ALA A 97 4.24 10.25 -0.57
C ALA A 97 3.82 10.43 -2.03
N PRO A 98 2.55 10.20 -2.36
CA PRO A 98 2.09 10.44 -3.74
C PRO A 98 2.16 11.91 -4.08
N GLU A 99 2.50 12.19 -5.33
CA GLU A 99 2.54 13.57 -5.78
C GLU A 99 1.11 14.11 -5.90
N ARG A 100 0.98 15.39 -5.63
CA ARG A 100 -0.30 16.06 -5.86
C ARG A 100 -0.49 16.30 -7.34
N ALA A 101 -1.68 16.02 -7.80
CA ALA A 101 -2.02 16.31 -9.19
C ALA A 101 -2.20 17.81 -9.40
#